data_e30751cf251f6c2d9145c40d75df7af4
#
_entry.id   e30751cf251f6c2d9145c40d75df7af4
#
_cell.length_a   1.000
_cell.length_b   1.000
_cell.length_c   1.000
_cell.angle_alpha   90.00
_cell.angle_beta   90.00
_cell.angle_gamma   90.00
#
_symmetry.space_group_name_H-M   'P 1'
#
loop_
_entity.id
_entity.type
_entity.pdbx_description
1 polymer ?
#
loop_
_entity_poly.entity_id
_entity_poly.type
_entity_poly.pdbx_seq_one_letter_code
_entity_poly.pdbx_strand_id
1 'polypeptide(L)'
;MGPFLELLYDVIFSPAAAMRQIAARRPVGQAFAAFLLSIIIPAGAIYFALQATAAGKFAGVFFAAAVCVRLLMWFVGSAVLQLIAELFGGQGTAVGLFAAIGFAHLPFIFAVPLAVAGMVLPAGAAAMLFAAGVLVLIFWVLALTVVAIRGVHGLSVAKAILVLLTPLLALLAALVAAVVFVGAAFWPPLG
;
A
#
# COMPACT_ATOMS: atom_id res chain seq x y z
N MET A 1 12.13 -13.55 21.30
CA MET A 1 12.17 -12.81 20.02
C MET A 1 12.39 -11.33 20.35
N GLY A 2 13.03 -10.54 19.47
CA GLY A 2 13.16 -9.09 19.71
C GLY A 2 11.82 -8.38 19.51
N PRO A 3 11.58 -7.23 20.16
CA PRO A 3 10.30 -6.53 20.13
C PRO A 3 9.81 -6.15 18.73
N PHE A 4 10.73 -6.03 17.76
CA PHE A 4 10.39 -5.79 16.36
C PHE A 4 9.77 -7.02 15.69
N LEU A 5 10.35 -8.21 15.89
CA LEU A 5 9.83 -9.46 15.30
C LEU A 5 8.47 -9.83 15.89
N GLU A 6 8.25 -9.61 17.18
CA GLU A 6 6.94 -9.78 17.82
C GLU A 6 5.89 -8.88 17.17
N LEU A 7 6.25 -7.61 16.93
CA LEU A 7 5.34 -6.66 16.29
C LEU A 7 5.02 -7.05 14.83
N LEU A 8 6.00 -7.55 14.06
CA LEU A 8 5.77 -8.08 12.72
C LEU A 8 4.80 -9.27 12.73
N TYR A 9 5.00 -10.18 13.68
CA TYR A 9 4.12 -11.33 13.87
C TYR A 9 2.69 -10.87 14.23
N ASP A 10 2.56 -9.95 15.18
CA ASP A 10 1.27 -9.44 15.64
C ASP A 10 0.50 -8.72 14.54
N VAL A 11 1.16 -7.99 13.64
CA VAL A 11 0.51 -7.34 12.49
C VAL A 11 -0.17 -8.36 11.58
N ILE A 12 0.41 -9.55 11.43
CA ILE A 12 -0.13 -10.61 10.56
C ILE A 12 -1.24 -11.39 11.27
N PHE A 13 -1.05 -11.77 12.54
CA PHE A 13 -1.93 -12.69 13.25
C PHE A 13 -2.93 -12.03 14.20
N SER A 14 -2.63 -10.80 14.66
CA SER A 14 -3.48 -10.03 15.60
C SER A 14 -3.53 -8.54 15.21
N PRO A 15 -3.91 -8.21 13.96
CA PRO A 15 -3.71 -6.87 13.39
C PRO A 15 -4.38 -5.75 14.19
N ALA A 16 -5.57 -6.00 14.76
CA ALA A 16 -6.27 -4.96 15.52
C ALA A 16 -5.56 -4.58 16.82
N ALA A 17 -4.92 -5.53 17.50
CA ALA A 17 -4.11 -5.27 18.70
C ALA A 17 -2.80 -4.59 18.32
N ALA A 18 -2.11 -5.11 17.30
CA ALA A 18 -0.86 -4.55 16.80
C ALA A 18 -1.02 -3.09 16.37
N MET A 19 -2.05 -2.75 15.59
CA MET A 19 -2.25 -1.37 15.11
C MET A 19 -2.53 -0.38 16.24
N ARG A 20 -3.26 -0.79 17.29
CA ARG A 20 -3.43 0.04 18.50
C ARG A 20 -2.11 0.24 19.26
N GLN A 21 -1.29 -0.79 19.39
CA GLN A 21 0.03 -0.70 20.00
C GLN A 21 0.97 0.21 19.20
N ILE A 22 0.97 0.10 17.87
CA ILE A 22 1.74 0.98 16.97
C ILE A 22 1.27 2.42 17.11
N ALA A 23 -0.04 2.66 17.15
CA ALA A 23 -0.61 3.99 17.37
C ALA A 23 -0.14 4.64 18.67
N ALA A 24 -0.07 3.85 19.75
CA ALA A 24 0.37 4.32 21.08
C ALA A 24 1.89 4.57 21.14
N ARG A 25 2.69 3.61 20.64
CA ARG A 25 4.16 3.67 20.74
C ARG A 25 4.82 4.50 19.63
N ARG A 26 4.17 4.66 18.49
CA ARG A 26 4.65 5.38 17.30
C ARG A 26 6.07 4.98 16.87
N PRO A 27 6.34 3.69 16.64
CA PRO A 27 7.69 3.18 16.37
C PRO A 27 8.10 3.48 14.92
N VAL A 28 8.36 4.75 14.59
CA VAL A 28 8.62 5.23 13.21
C VAL A 28 9.81 4.50 12.58
N GLY A 29 10.92 4.29 13.31
CA GLY A 29 12.09 3.58 12.79
C GLY A 29 11.79 2.12 12.43
N GLN A 30 10.99 1.43 13.26
CA GLN A 30 10.57 0.05 12.98
C GLN A 30 9.54 0.01 11.83
N ALA A 31 8.65 0.99 11.72
CA ALA A 31 7.72 1.13 10.61
C ALA A 31 8.46 1.35 9.29
N PHE A 32 9.50 2.20 9.31
CA PHE A 32 10.37 2.41 8.15
C PHE A 32 11.09 1.12 7.74
N ALA A 33 11.64 0.38 8.68
CA ALA A 33 12.27 -0.91 8.41
C ALA A 33 11.27 -1.92 7.83
N ALA A 34 10.07 -2.04 8.41
CA ALA A 34 9.02 -2.93 7.93
C ALA A 34 8.58 -2.56 6.49
N PHE A 35 8.40 -1.27 6.23
CA PHE A 35 8.04 -0.77 4.91
C PHE A 35 9.15 -1.00 3.89
N LEU A 36 10.42 -0.73 4.23
CA LEU A 36 11.56 -1.02 3.36
C LEU A 36 11.66 -2.51 3.02
N LEU A 37 11.47 -3.40 3.98
CA LEU A 37 11.44 -4.85 3.73
C LEU A 37 10.35 -5.21 2.73
N SER A 38 9.16 -4.60 2.84
CA SER A 38 8.03 -4.84 1.93
C SER A 38 8.28 -4.37 0.50
N ILE A 39 9.26 -3.48 0.28
CA ILE A 39 9.65 -2.97 -1.04
C ILE A 39 10.91 -3.67 -1.55
N ILE A 40 11.97 -3.68 -0.75
CA ILE A 40 13.30 -4.13 -1.19
C ILE A 40 13.29 -5.61 -1.55
N ILE A 41 12.57 -6.43 -0.79
CA ILE A 41 12.51 -7.88 -1.04
C ILE A 41 11.84 -8.17 -2.40
N PRO A 42 10.61 -7.70 -2.71
CA PRO A 42 10.01 -7.92 -4.03
C PRO A 42 10.74 -7.20 -5.17
N ALA A 43 11.17 -5.95 -4.97
CA ALA A 43 11.88 -5.19 -5.98
C ALA A 43 13.26 -5.79 -6.30
N GLY A 44 13.95 -6.34 -5.28
CA GLY A 44 15.20 -7.07 -5.45
C GLY A 44 15.01 -8.34 -6.29
N ALA A 45 13.95 -9.10 -6.04
CA ALA A 45 13.63 -10.27 -6.84
C ALA A 45 13.39 -9.90 -8.31
N ILE A 46 12.66 -8.82 -8.58
CA ILE A 46 12.44 -8.28 -9.94
C ILE A 46 13.76 -7.79 -10.54
N TYR A 47 14.60 -7.11 -9.78
CA TYR A 47 15.92 -6.66 -10.21
C TYR A 47 16.77 -7.84 -10.73
N PHE A 48 16.89 -8.91 -9.93
CA PHE A 48 17.66 -10.09 -10.34
C PHE A 48 17.05 -10.80 -11.55
N ALA A 49 15.71 -10.87 -11.64
CA ALA A 49 15.05 -11.46 -12.81
C ALA A 49 15.31 -10.64 -14.09
N LEU A 50 15.31 -9.31 -14.01
CA LEU A 50 15.60 -8.43 -15.15
C LEU A 50 17.05 -8.53 -15.61
N GLN A 51 18.02 -8.78 -14.73
CA GLN A 51 19.44 -8.92 -15.11
C GLN A 51 19.67 -10.03 -16.14
N ALA A 52 18.83 -11.06 -16.16
CA ALA A 52 18.90 -12.16 -17.13
C ALA A 52 18.27 -11.79 -18.49
N THR A 53 17.76 -10.58 -18.68
CA THR A 53 17.06 -10.14 -19.91
C THR A 53 17.78 -8.99 -20.60
N ALA A 54 17.37 -8.63 -21.79
CA ALA A 54 17.86 -7.43 -22.50
C ALA A 54 17.59 -6.11 -21.75
N ALA A 55 16.63 -6.12 -20.82
CA ALA A 55 16.32 -4.97 -19.93
C ALA A 55 17.28 -4.84 -18.75
N GLY A 56 18.21 -5.79 -18.54
CA GLY A 56 19.12 -5.82 -17.38
C GLY A 56 19.92 -4.54 -17.19
N LYS A 57 20.33 -3.89 -18.27
CA LYS A 57 21.04 -2.58 -18.23
C LYS A 57 20.26 -1.46 -17.54
N PHE A 58 18.93 -1.56 -17.48
CA PHE A 58 18.05 -0.59 -16.81
C PHE A 58 17.56 -1.07 -15.43
N ALA A 59 17.88 -2.31 -15.03
CA ALA A 59 17.35 -2.91 -13.80
C ALA A 59 17.64 -2.05 -12.56
N GLY A 60 18.84 -1.44 -12.46
CA GLY A 60 19.18 -0.54 -11.36
C GLY A 60 18.32 0.72 -11.32
N VAL A 61 18.03 1.31 -12.47
CA VAL A 61 17.15 2.49 -12.55
C VAL A 61 15.72 2.13 -12.16
N PHE A 62 15.20 1.01 -12.66
CA PHE A 62 13.86 0.53 -12.28
C PHE A 62 13.77 0.22 -10.79
N PHE A 63 14.79 -0.42 -10.21
CA PHE A 63 14.85 -0.69 -8.78
C PHE A 63 14.82 0.61 -7.96
N ALA A 64 15.71 1.56 -8.27
CA ALA A 64 15.77 2.84 -7.57
C ALA A 64 14.47 3.62 -7.70
N ALA A 65 13.92 3.71 -8.91
CA ALA A 65 12.64 4.37 -9.17
C ALA A 65 11.48 3.71 -8.38
N ALA A 66 11.41 2.38 -8.35
CA ALA A 66 10.39 1.66 -7.59
C ALA A 66 10.47 1.97 -6.09
N VAL A 67 11.66 1.99 -5.51
CA VAL A 67 11.87 2.34 -4.10
C VAL A 67 11.47 3.78 -3.83
N CYS A 68 11.93 4.75 -4.65
CA CYS A 68 11.61 6.16 -4.48
C CYS A 68 10.11 6.43 -4.59
N VAL A 69 9.45 5.89 -5.63
CA VAL A 69 8.01 6.07 -5.85
C VAL A 69 7.21 5.47 -4.69
N ARG A 70 7.56 4.28 -4.22
CA ARG A 70 6.88 3.64 -3.08
C ARG A 70 7.04 4.44 -1.78
N LEU A 71 8.23 4.95 -1.49
CA LEU A 71 8.48 5.81 -0.34
C LEU A 71 7.65 7.10 -0.42
N LEU A 72 7.63 7.75 -1.59
CA LEU A 72 6.83 8.94 -1.82
C LEU A 72 5.33 8.64 -1.64
N MET A 73 4.84 7.55 -2.22
CA MET A 73 3.44 7.14 -2.09
C MET A 73 3.07 6.83 -0.63
N TRP A 74 3.94 6.20 0.15
CA TRP A 74 3.71 5.97 1.57
C TRP A 74 3.62 7.28 2.34
N PHE A 75 4.56 8.21 2.11
CA PHE A 75 4.57 9.52 2.78
C PHE A 75 3.33 10.34 2.44
N VAL A 76 3.09 10.57 1.13
CA VAL A 76 1.95 11.36 0.65
C VAL A 76 0.63 10.69 0.98
N GLY A 77 0.52 9.38 0.75
CA GLY A 77 -0.69 8.61 1.05
C GLY A 77 -1.06 8.66 2.53
N SER A 78 -0.07 8.52 3.43
CA SER A 78 -0.30 8.63 4.87
C SER A 78 -0.79 10.03 5.26
N ALA A 79 -0.21 11.09 4.67
CA ALA A 79 -0.64 12.46 4.94
C ALA A 79 -2.07 12.73 4.43
N VAL A 80 -2.41 12.27 3.23
CA VAL A 80 -3.76 12.40 2.67
C VAL A 80 -4.78 11.64 3.52
N LEU A 81 -4.48 10.39 3.90
CA LEU A 81 -5.38 9.60 4.73
C LEU A 81 -5.55 10.20 6.14
N GLN A 82 -4.50 10.83 6.69
CA GLN A 82 -4.59 11.57 7.95
C GLN A 82 -5.60 12.71 7.86
N LEU A 83 -5.45 13.59 6.85
CA LEU A 83 -6.35 14.73 6.64
C LEU A 83 -7.80 14.27 6.48
N ILE A 84 -8.02 13.22 5.68
CA ILE A 84 -9.36 12.69 5.48
C ILE A 84 -9.91 12.07 6.78
N ALA A 85 -9.09 11.32 7.53
CA ALA A 85 -9.52 10.73 8.79
C ALA A 85 -9.95 11.78 9.82
N GLU A 86 -9.26 12.92 9.87
CA GLU A 86 -9.63 14.07 10.71
C GLU A 86 -10.99 14.65 10.30
N LEU A 87 -11.27 14.79 8.97
CA LEU A 87 -12.56 15.23 8.47
C LEU A 87 -13.70 14.28 8.87
N PHE A 88 -13.43 12.98 9.01
CA PHE A 88 -14.40 11.99 9.51
C PHE A 88 -14.51 11.93 11.05
N GLY A 89 -13.81 12.84 11.75
CA GLY A 89 -13.83 12.95 13.22
C GLY A 89 -12.80 12.04 13.92
N GLY A 90 -11.76 11.59 13.20
CA GLY A 90 -10.65 10.84 13.76
C GLY A 90 -9.78 11.71 14.69
N GLN A 91 -9.30 11.11 15.79
CA GLN A 91 -8.49 11.82 16.81
C GLN A 91 -7.06 11.28 16.88
N GLY A 92 -6.64 10.50 15.89
CA GLY A 92 -5.31 9.92 15.81
C GLY A 92 -4.25 10.95 15.41
N THR A 93 -2.98 10.57 15.54
CA THR A 93 -1.86 11.42 15.15
C THR A 93 -1.29 11.01 13.79
N ALA A 94 -0.82 11.97 13.00
CA ALA A 94 -0.18 11.73 11.71
C ALA A 94 1.00 10.73 11.81
N VAL A 95 1.83 10.87 12.86
CA VAL A 95 2.96 9.96 13.11
C VAL A 95 2.49 8.53 13.41
N GLY A 96 1.40 8.39 14.18
CA GLY A 96 0.80 7.09 14.48
C GLY A 96 0.26 6.42 13.23
N LEU A 97 -0.46 7.16 12.38
CA LEU A 97 -1.00 6.64 11.12
C LEU A 97 0.12 6.30 10.13
N PHE A 98 1.11 7.17 9.99
CA PHE A 98 2.29 6.93 9.15
C PHE A 98 2.99 5.62 9.54
N ALA A 99 3.24 5.42 10.85
CA ALA A 99 3.84 4.18 11.33
C ALA A 99 2.93 2.97 11.06
N ALA A 100 1.64 3.05 11.36
CA ALA A 100 0.71 1.95 11.17
C ALA A 100 0.57 1.53 9.68
N ILE A 101 0.52 2.50 8.76
CA ILE A 101 0.49 2.22 7.31
C ILE A 101 1.80 1.56 6.86
N GLY A 102 2.96 1.97 7.41
CA GLY A 102 4.24 1.31 7.11
C GLY A 102 4.20 -0.19 7.39
N PHE A 103 3.68 -0.59 8.54
CA PHE A 103 3.48 -2.00 8.88
C PHE A 103 2.39 -2.68 8.06
N ALA A 104 1.33 -1.96 7.65
CA ALA A 104 0.24 -2.53 6.85
C ALA A 104 0.72 -3.06 5.47
N HIS A 105 1.88 -2.62 4.96
CA HIS A 105 2.45 -3.08 3.70
C HIS A 105 3.24 -4.39 3.79
N LEU A 106 3.45 -4.94 4.99
CA LEU A 106 4.19 -6.19 5.21
C LEU A 106 3.76 -7.36 4.32
N PRO A 107 2.47 -7.60 4.03
CA PRO A 107 2.06 -8.72 3.20
C PRO A 107 2.73 -8.75 1.81
N PHE A 108 3.18 -7.62 1.26
CA PHE A 108 3.88 -7.61 -0.03
C PHE A 108 5.19 -8.43 -0.05
N ILE A 109 5.78 -8.76 1.11
CA ILE A 109 6.92 -9.68 1.19
C ILE A 109 6.57 -11.05 0.59
N PHE A 110 5.32 -11.48 0.72
CA PHE A 110 4.84 -12.77 0.19
C PHE A 110 4.75 -12.81 -1.34
N ALA A 111 4.93 -11.69 -2.04
CA ALA A 111 5.02 -11.68 -3.50
C ALA A 111 6.21 -12.51 -4.01
N VAL A 112 7.32 -12.60 -3.25
CA VAL A 112 8.51 -13.37 -3.64
C VAL A 112 8.27 -14.87 -3.57
N PRO A 113 7.84 -15.47 -2.44
CA PRO A 113 7.51 -16.90 -2.43
C PRO A 113 6.41 -17.26 -3.44
N LEU A 114 5.47 -16.36 -3.72
CA LEU A 114 4.45 -16.54 -4.75
C LEU A 114 5.08 -16.63 -6.17
N ALA A 115 6.04 -15.75 -6.47
CA ALA A 115 6.78 -15.76 -7.73
C ALA A 115 7.62 -17.05 -7.87
N VAL A 116 8.30 -17.47 -6.78
CA VAL A 116 9.09 -18.72 -6.75
C VAL A 116 8.19 -19.94 -6.97
N ALA A 117 7.01 -19.99 -6.34
CA ALA A 117 6.04 -21.06 -6.58
C ALA A 117 5.58 -21.13 -8.05
N GLY A 118 5.52 -19.98 -8.73
CA GLY A 118 5.20 -19.92 -10.15
C GLY A 118 6.27 -20.54 -11.06
N MET A 119 7.55 -20.60 -10.62
CA MET A 119 8.65 -21.13 -11.45
C MET A 119 8.53 -22.63 -11.77
N VAL A 120 7.80 -23.37 -10.96
CA VAL A 120 7.58 -24.82 -11.14
C VAL A 120 6.31 -25.14 -11.94
N LEU A 121 5.57 -24.12 -12.41
CA LEU A 121 4.31 -24.25 -13.11
C LEU A 121 4.46 -23.91 -14.60
N PRO A 122 3.60 -24.47 -15.48
CA PRO A 122 3.48 -23.98 -16.87
C PRO A 122 3.16 -22.48 -16.90
N ALA A 123 3.68 -21.77 -17.90
CA ALA A 123 3.62 -20.30 -17.96
C ALA A 123 2.21 -19.70 -17.74
N GLY A 124 1.16 -20.31 -18.30
CA GLY A 124 -0.21 -19.86 -18.10
C GLY A 124 -0.69 -20.02 -16.66
N ALA A 125 -0.41 -21.16 -16.02
CA ALA A 125 -0.74 -21.41 -14.61
C ALA A 125 0.07 -20.51 -13.67
N ALA A 126 1.36 -20.28 -13.95
CA ALA A 126 2.21 -19.37 -13.22
C ALA A 126 1.67 -17.93 -13.24
N ALA A 127 1.27 -17.44 -14.41
CA ALA A 127 0.68 -16.11 -14.58
C ALA A 127 -0.63 -15.97 -13.79
N MET A 128 -1.50 -16.97 -13.84
CA MET A 128 -2.76 -16.97 -13.08
C MET A 128 -2.50 -17.00 -11.55
N LEU A 129 -1.59 -17.87 -11.09
CA LEU A 129 -1.20 -17.93 -9.68
C LEU A 129 -0.67 -16.59 -9.19
N PHE A 130 0.24 -15.98 -9.95
CA PHE A 130 0.83 -14.70 -9.59
C PHE A 130 -0.20 -13.57 -9.57
N ALA A 131 -1.06 -13.48 -10.60
CA ALA A 131 -2.11 -12.47 -10.66
C ALA A 131 -3.12 -12.61 -9.51
N ALA A 132 -3.61 -13.82 -9.26
CA ALA A 132 -4.53 -14.08 -8.14
C ALA A 132 -3.88 -13.81 -6.79
N GLY A 133 -2.61 -14.24 -6.61
CA GLY A 133 -1.87 -14.00 -5.37
C GLY A 133 -1.61 -12.53 -5.11
N VAL A 134 -1.19 -11.77 -6.12
CA VAL A 134 -1.01 -10.30 -6.00
C VAL A 134 -2.33 -9.63 -5.63
N LEU A 135 -3.44 -10.05 -6.24
CA LEU A 135 -4.77 -9.53 -5.88
C LEU A 135 -5.10 -9.78 -4.41
N VAL A 136 -4.84 -10.99 -3.89
CA VAL A 136 -5.01 -11.33 -2.48
C VAL A 136 -4.13 -10.45 -1.59
N LEU A 137 -2.86 -10.23 -1.96
CA LEU A 137 -1.95 -9.36 -1.21
C LEU A 137 -2.44 -7.90 -1.17
N ILE A 138 -2.96 -7.39 -2.28
CA ILE A 138 -3.57 -6.05 -2.34
C ILE A 138 -4.75 -5.95 -1.37
N PHE A 139 -5.69 -6.89 -1.42
CA PHE A 139 -6.82 -6.90 -0.50
C PHE A 139 -6.39 -7.03 0.96
N TRP A 140 -5.35 -7.82 1.24
CA TRP A 140 -4.81 -7.93 2.59
C TRP A 140 -4.22 -6.61 3.08
N VAL A 141 -3.41 -5.93 2.27
CA VAL A 141 -2.86 -4.60 2.59
C VAL A 141 -3.96 -3.56 2.79
N LEU A 142 -4.99 -3.55 1.93
CA LEU A 142 -6.15 -2.67 2.08
C LEU A 142 -6.88 -2.94 3.40
N ALA A 143 -7.12 -4.21 3.75
CA ALA A 143 -7.73 -4.60 5.02
C ALA A 143 -6.90 -4.14 6.22
N LEU A 144 -5.58 -4.35 6.19
CA LEU A 144 -4.67 -3.87 7.23
C LEU A 144 -4.65 -2.34 7.33
N THR A 145 -4.75 -1.64 6.19
CA THR A 145 -4.84 -0.17 6.18
C THR A 145 -6.14 0.33 6.82
N VAL A 146 -7.28 -0.34 6.58
CA VAL A 146 -8.53 -0.05 7.29
C VAL A 146 -8.37 -0.27 8.79
N VAL A 147 -7.75 -1.38 9.21
CA VAL A 147 -7.49 -1.68 10.62
C VAL A 147 -6.54 -0.64 11.24
N ALA A 148 -5.53 -0.17 10.48
CA ALA A 148 -4.61 0.89 10.90
C ALA A 148 -5.34 2.22 11.13
N ILE A 149 -6.13 2.69 10.15
CA ILE A 149 -6.92 3.92 10.26
C ILE A 149 -7.85 3.84 11.47
N ARG A 150 -8.57 2.73 11.62
CA ARG A 150 -9.46 2.50 12.75
C ARG A 150 -8.72 2.49 14.08
N GLY A 151 -7.60 1.78 14.17
CA GLY A 151 -6.81 1.62 15.39
C GLY A 151 -6.16 2.91 15.86
N VAL A 152 -5.74 3.77 14.91
CA VAL A 152 -5.09 5.05 15.19
C VAL A 152 -6.11 6.13 15.54
N HIS A 153 -7.21 6.22 14.78
CA HIS A 153 -8.17 7.33 14.89
C HIS A 153 -9.41 7.03 15.75
N GLY A 154 -9.58 5.78 16.21
CA GLY A 154 -10.78 5.38 16.97
C GLY A 154 -12.06 5.36 16.14
N LEU A 155 -11.95 5.33 14.80
CA LEU A 155 -13.08 5.36 13.89
C LEU A 155 -13.79 3.98 13.83
N SER A 156 -15.09 4.01 13.47
CA SER A 156 -15.81 2.79 13.11
C SER A 156 -15.25 2.18 11.80
N VAL A 157 -15.49 0.89 11.59
CA VAL A 157 -15.05 0.20 10.35
C VAL A 157 -15.56 0.89 9.10
N ALA A 158 -16.84 1.29 9.08
CA ALA A 158 -17.45 1.98 7.95
C ALA A 158 -16.75 3.33 7.65
N LYS A 159 -16.49 4.14 8.68
CA LYS A 159 -15.76 5.39 8.50
C LYS A 159 -14.32 5.17 8.02
N ALA A 160 -13.61 4.16 8.54
CA ALA A 160 -12.26 3.84 8.09
C ALA A 160 -12.21 3.39 6.62
N ILE A 161 -13.21 2.64 6.16
CA ILE A 161 -13.38 2.28 4.74
C ILE A 161 -13.64 3.53 3.91
N LEU A 162 -14.52 4.42 4.34
CA LEU A 162 -14.77 5.69 3.64
C LEU A 162 -13.51 6.55 3.56
N VAL A 163 -12.73 6.66 4.64
CA VAL A 163 -11.43 7.37 4.62
C VAL A 163 -10.51 6.79 3.56
N LEU A 164 -10.40 5.46 3.48
CA LEU A 164 -9.54 4.78 2.50
C LEU A 164 -10.03 5.00 1.06
N LEU A 165 -11.35 5.01 0.83
CA LEU A 165 -11.94 5.16 -0.52
C LEU A 165 -12.01 6.61 -0.98
N THR A 166 -12.05 7.58 -0.09
CA THR A 166 -12.23 9.00 -0.43
C THR A 166 -11.21 9.52 -1.45
N PRO A 167 -9.90 9.24 -1.37
CA PRO A 167 -8.95 9.72 -2.38
C PRO A 167 -9.26 9.18 -3.77
N LEU A 168 -9.67 7.92 -3.87
CA LEU A 168 -10.04 7.30 -5.14
C LEU A 168 -11.32 7.93 -5.72
N LEU A 169 -12.33 8.13 -4.88
CA LEU A 169 -13.58 8.76 -5.28
C LEU A 169 -13.36 10.21 -5.72
N ALA A 170 -12.51 10.95 -5.00
CA ALA A 170 -12.15 12.32 -5.37
C ALA A 170 -11.42 12.38 -6.73
N LEU A 171 -10.49 11.46 -6.96
CA LEU A 171 -9.79 11.35 -8.24
C LEU A 171 -10.76 11.02 -9.39
N LEU A 172 -11.66 10.06 -9.16
CA LEU A 172 -12.67 9.68 -10.14
C LEU A 172 -13.61 10.85 -10.46
N ALA A 173 -14.07 11.58 -9.45
CA ALA A 173 -14.92 12.76 -9.62
C ALA A 173 -14.20 13.87 -10.41
N ALA A 174 -12.90 14.11 -10.10
CA ALA A 174 -12.08 15.06 -10.83
C ALA A 174 -11.89 14.66 -12.29
N LEU A 175 -11.67 13.38 -12.56
CA LEU A 175 -11.54 12.84 -13.92
C LEU A 175 -12.85 13.03 -14.71
N VAL A 176 -13.99 12.68 -14.12
CA VAL A 176 -15.30 12.87 -14.75
C VAL A 176 -15.55 14.35 -15.04
N ALA A 177 -15.28 15.24 -14.08
CA ALA A 177 -15.42 16.68 -14.27
C ALA A 177 -14.51 17.20 -15.40
N ALA A 178 -13.27 16.73 -15.49
CA ALA A 178 -12.35 17.09 -16.56
C ALA A 178 -12.87 16.64 -17.95
N VAL A 179 -13.36 15.39 -18.04
CA VAL A 179 -13.94 14.87 -19.30
C VAL A 179 -15.17 15.69 -19.73
N VAL A 180 -16.06 16.00 -18.79
CA VAL A 180 -17.25 16.83 -19.06
C VAL A 180 -16.86 18.23 -19.51
N PHE A 181 -15.90 18.86 -18.82
CA PHE A 181 -15.41 20.19 -19.16
C PHE A 181 -14.77 20.25 -20.55
N VAL A 182 -13.88 19.29 -20.86
CA VAL A 182 -13.24 19.18 -22.17
C VAL A 182 -14.30 18.88 -23.24
N GLY A 183 -15.22 17.95 -23.00
CA GLY A 183 -16.29 17.62 -23.92
C GLY A 183 -17.17 18.85 -24.23
N ALA A 184 -17.56 19.63 -23.22
CA ALA A 184 -18.33 20.85 -23.40
C ALA A 184 -17.57 21.95 -24.17
N ALA A 185 -16.26 22.03 -24.00
CA ALA A 185 -15.41 23.00 -24.72
C ALA A 185 -15.24 22.68 -26.21
N PHE A 186 -15.27 21.39 -26.58
CA PHE A 186 -15.12 20.94 -27.97
C PHE A 186 -16.45 20.67 -28.71
N TRP A 187 -17.55 20.61 -27.98
CA TRP A 187 -18.88 20.41 -28.55
C TRP A 187 -19.71 21.69 -28.35
N PRO A 188 -19.65 22.66 -29.31
CA PRO A 188 -20.45 23.87 -29.21
C PRO A 188 -21.93 23.49 -29.17
N PRO A 189 -22.77 24.20 -28.38
CA PRO A 189 -24.19 23.93 -28.37
C PRO A 189 -24.74 24.08 -29.79
N LEU A 190 -25.44 23.05 -30.28
CA LEU A 190 -26.16 23.10 -31.54
C LEU A 190 -27.22 24.21 -31.39
N GLY A 191 -26.94 25.40 -31.97
CA GLY A 191 -27.84 26.52 -32.03
C GLY A 191 -29.01 26.27 -33.00
#